data_ced505d7fe5a4c8d3b927adcdb8d46de
#
_entry.id   ced505d7fe5a4c8d3b927adcdb8d46de
#
_cell.length_a   1.000
_cell.length_b   1.000
_cell.length_c   1.000
_cell.angle_alpha   90.00
_cell.angle_beta   90.00
_cell.angle_gamma   90.00
#
_symmetry.space_group_name_H-M   'P 1'
#
loop_
_entity.id
_entity.type
_entity.pdbx_description
1 polymer ?
#
loop_
_entity_poly.entity_id
_entity_poly.type
_entity_poly.pdbx_seq_one_letter_code
_entity_poly.pdbx_strand_id
1 'polypeptide(L)'
;MKIIHTDCLVLGAGLAGSAYAWHAAKAGFKVELLSLGAPLRANSDWAQGGIIYDTTPDPAGLARDIMEASDGTANVAAIDQLVQEGAAAVKELLLDELHVPFDRDAAGQLALAREGGHAERRIIHAKDATGHAILDALARRVDETPGITRRQDFAAIDLATLSHSSGDARDRYQPLTCFGCYALDVTANQVVAFVAKKTVLATGGLGGIFLHTTNQSGSAGHGVAMAYRVGARLIDLEYVQFHPTVFAAPGATPFLITEALRGEGAVLVDAAGRRFMDGVHPLGSLAPRDVVSRAIKQHLATTGEACVYLDLSALQPDFIRERFPGIYQRCLASGVDITRERIPVV
;
A
#
# COMPACT_ATOMS: atom_id res chain seq x y z
N MET A 1 5.42 -14.72 32.37
CA MET A 1 5.34 -13.93 31.11
C MET A 1 6.52 -12.98 31.07
N LYS A 2 7.23 -12.93 29.95
CA LYS A 2 8.36 -11.99 29.74
C LYS A 2 7.82 -10.58 29.52
N ILE A 3 8.49 -9.58 30.12
CA ILE A 3 8.15 -8.15 29.95
C ILE A 3 9.34 -7.45 29.30
N ILE A 4 9.09 -6.67 28.24
CA ILE A 4 10.08 -5.86 27.53
C ILE A 4 9.67 -4.40 27.61
N HIS A 5 10.60 -3.55 28.05
CA HIS A 5 10.38 -2.10 28.15
C HIS A 5 11.09 -1.37 27.01
N THR A 6 10.40 -0.41 26.39
CA THR A 6 10.93 0.43 25.31
C THR A 6 10.36 1.86 25.40
N ASP A 7 10.89 2.79 24.63
CA ASP A 7 10.28 4.11 24.49
C ASP A 7 9.14 4.07 23.47
N CYS A 8 9.37 3.45 22.32
CA CYS A 8 8.40 3.32 21.25
C CYS A 8 8.20 1.85 20.88
N LEU A 9 6.95 1.42 20.83
CA LEU A 9 6.54 0.13 20.29
C LEU A 9 5.82 0.35 18.97
N VAL A 10 6.29 -0.30 17.90
CA VAL A 10 5.70 -0.20 16.56
C VAL A 10 5.18 -1.56 16.14
N LEU A 11 3.89 -1.65 15.85
CA LEU A 11 3.22 -2.86 15.40
C LEU A 11 3.01 -2.81 13.90
N GLY A 12 3.82 -3.56 13.16
CA GLY A 12 3.85 -3.62 11.69
C GLY A 12 5.10 -2.99 11.09
N ALA A 13 5.85 -3.79 10.31
CA ALA A 13 7.11 -3.41 9.66
C ALA A 13 6.94 -3.10 8.15
N GLY A 14 5.77 -2.61 7.73
CA GLY A 14 5.55 -2.01 6.43
C GLY A 14 6.17 -0.61 6.33
N LEU A 15 5.92 0.10 5.24
CA LEU A 15 6.50 1.43 5.00
C LEU A 15 6.29 2.40 6.16
N ALA A 16 5.05 2.55 6.64
CA ALA A 16 4.72 3.49 7.70
C ALA A 16 5.42 3.15 9.03
N GLY A 17 5.38 1.87 9.45
CA GLY A 17 6.00 1.45 10.71
C GLY A 17 7.53 1.53 10.67
N SER A 18 8.15 1.13 9.57
CA SER A 18 9.60 1.22 9.39
C SER A 18 10.10 2.67 9.33
N ALA A 19 9.38 3.55 8.63
CA ALA A 19 9.71 4.97 8.58
C ALA A 19 9.59 5.62 9.98
N TYR A 20 8.50 5.34 10.70
CA TYR A 20 8.36 5.82 12.08
C TYR A 20 9.48 5.31 12.99
N ALA A 21 9.77 4.01 12.93
CA ALA A 21 10.82 3.39 13.77
C ALA A 21 12.18 4.06 13.53
N TRP A 22 12.50 4.29 12.27
CA TRP A 22 13.76 4.93 11.91
C TRP A 22 13.85 6.39 12.40
N HIS A 23 12.80 7.20 12.16
CA HIS A 23 12.77 8.58 12.65
C HIS A 23 12.81 8.67 14.19
N ALA A 24 12.09 7.79 14.88
CA ALA A 24 12.12 7.74 16.35
C ALA A 24 13.53 7.39 16.89
N ALA A 25 14.22 6.43 16.26
CA ALA A 25 15.58 6.09 16.65
C ALA A 25 16.59 7.20 16.34
N LYS A 26 16.46 7.90 15.19
CA LYS A 26 17.25 9.13 14.91
C LYS A 26 17.06 10.21 15.97
N ALA A 27 15.86 10.29 16.57
CA ALA A 27 15.57 11.21 17.67
C ALA A 27 16.05 10.69 19.04
N GLY A 28 16.75 9.54 19.09
CA GLY A 28 17.36 8.99 20.30
C GLY A 28 16.45 8.07 21.13
N PHE A 29 15.28 7.69 20.61
CA PHE A 29 14.37 6.77 21.29
C PHE A 29 14.74 5.30 21.03
N LYS A 30 14.53 4.44 22.03
CA LYS A 30 14.58 2.99 21.87
C LYS A 30 13.28 2.50 21.24
N VAL A 31 13.39 1.69 20.18
CA VAL A 31 12.24 1.21 19.40
C VAL A 31 12.22 -0.31 19.36
N GLU A 32 11.09 -0.90 19.70
CA GLU A 32 10.74 -2.28 19.38
C GLU A 32 9.80 -2.29 18.17
N LEU A 33 10.23 -2.89 17.07
CA LEU A 33 9.48 -3.00 15.81
C LEU A 33 9.04 -4.44 15.61
N LEU A 34 7.76 -4.72 15.74
CA LEU A 34 7.18 -6.06 15.65
C LEU A 34 6.58 -6.32 14.26
N SER A 35 6.80 -7.52 13.73
CA SER A 35 6.14 -8.00 12.52
C SER A 35 5.70 -9.45 12.64
N LEU A 36 4.58 -9.81 11.98
CA LEU A 36 4.08 -11.19 11.93
C LEU A 36 4.89 -12.11 11.01
N GLY A 37 5.79 -11.57 10.23
CA GLY A 37 6.64 -12.32 9.30
C GLY A 37 7.88 -11.56 8.91
N ALA A 38 8.58 -12.06 7.90
CA ALA A 38 9.82 -11.47 7.39
C ALA A 38 9.64 -9.98 6.99
N PRO A 39 10.71 -9.17 7.01
CA PRO A 39 10.64 -7.72 6.83
C PRO A 39 9.91 -7.25 5.56
N LEU A 40 10.12 -7.94 4.44
CA LEU A 40 9.52 -7.60 3.15
C LEU A 40 8.14 -8.27 2.92
N ARG A 41 7.51 -8.86 3.95
CA ARG A 41 6.16 -9.39 3.87
C ARG A 41 5.13 -8.34 4.29
N ALA A 42 4.98 -7.30 3.49
CA ALA A 42 3.98 -6.25 3.69
C ALA A 42 3.33 -5.87 2.36
N ASN A 43 2.12 -5.31 2.36
CA ASN A 43 1.49 -4.82 1.14
C ASN A 43 2.32 -3.71 0.47
N SER A 44 3.10 -2.98 1.25
CA SER A 44 4.05 -1.98 0.71
C SER A 44 5.07 -2.59 -0.25
N ASP A 45 5.52 -3.84 -0.01
CA ASP A 45 6.43 -4.56 -0.90
C ASP A 45 5.80 -4.90 -2.26
N TRP A 46 4.49 -5.10 -2.28
CA TRP A 46 3.75 -5.49 -3.48
C TRP A 46 3.21 -4.31 -4.28
N ALA A 47 3.43 -3.08 -3.83
CA ALA A 47 3.02 -1.88 -4.55
C ALA A 47 3.84 -1.71 -5.84
N GLN A 48 3.15 -1.75 -6.99
CA GLN A 48 3.75 -1.79 -8.32
C GLN A 48 3.84 -0.42 -8.99
N GLY A 49 2.87 0.46 -8.72
CA GLY A 49 2.79 1.78 -9.32
C GLY A 49 3.93 2.70 -8.86
N GLY A 50 3.59 3.93 -8.55
CA GLY A 50 4.58 4.88 -8.07
C GLY A 50 4.13 5.62 -6.83
N ILE A 51 4.84 6.68 -6.51
CA ILE A 51 4.50 7.61 -5.44
C ILE A 51 4.41 9.01 -6.00
N ILE A 52 3.46 9.80 -5.50
CA ILE A 52 3.31 11.21 -5.90
C ILE A 52 4.54 11.99 -5.44
N TYR A 53 5.16 12.67 -6.40
CA TYR A 53 6.21 13.66 -6.17
C TYR A 53 5.88 14.91 -6.97
N ASP A 54 4.95 15.70 -6.44
CA ASP A 54 4.46 16.89 -7.12
C ASP A 54 5.39 18.08 -6.87
N THR A 55 6.08 18.46 -7.92
CA THR A 55 6.94 19.65 -7.95
C THR A 55 6.40 20.72 -8.90
N THR A 56 5.12 20.59 -9.30
CA THR A 56 4.47 21.55 -10.19
C THR A 56 4.24 22.90 -9.48
N PRO A 57 4.17 24.00 -10.24
CA PRO A 57 3.86 25.31 -9.67
C PRO A 57 2.40 25.46 -9.18
N ASP A 58 1.51 24.52 -9.55
CA ASP A 58 0.09 24.53 -9.18
C ASP A 58 -0.25 23.44 -8.15
N PRO A 59 -0.03 23.67 -6.86
CA PRO A 59 -0.42 22.72 -5.82
C PRO A 59 -1.94 22.48 -5.75
N ALA A 60 -2.74 23.43 -6.24
CA ALA A 60 -4.19 23.27 -6.31
C ALA A 60 -4.62 22.18 -7.32
N GLY A 61 -3.78 21.87 -8.32
CA GLY A 61 -4.03 20.77 -9.27
C GLY A 61 -4.10 19.42 -8.58
N LEU A 62 -3.15 19.10 -7.71
CA LEU A 62 -3.15 17.86 -6.94
C LEU A 62 -4.33 17.80 -5.97
N ALA A 63 -4.65 18.91 -5.29
CA ALA A 63 -5.80 18.97 -4.38
C ALA A 63 -7.12 18.70 -5.12
N ARG A 64 -7.30 19.25 -6.33
CA ARG A 64 -8.49 18.97 -7.17
C ARG A 64 -8.57 17.51 -7.57
N ASP A 65 -7.46 16.91 -8.03
CA ASP A 65 -7.41 15.51 -8.43
C ASP A 65 -7.79 14.58 -7.26
N ILE A 66 -7.30 14.86 -6.04
CA ILE A 66 -7.63 14.06 -4.84
C ILE A 66 -9.11 14.22 -4.47
N MET A 67 -9.63 15.45 -4.51
CA MET A 67 -11.03 15.73 -4.20
C MET A 67 -11.98 15.05 -5.20
N GLU A 68 -11.65 15.08 -6.49
CA GLU A 68 -12.41 14.39 -7.53
C GLU A 68 -12.35 12.87 -7.36
N ALA A 69 -11.15 12.30 -7.14
CA ALA A 69 -10.99 10.87 -6.92
C ALA A 69 -11.71 10.33 -5.68
N SER A 70 -11.94 11.19 -4.68
CA SER A 70 -12.69 10.85 -3.46
C SER A 70 -14.20 11.13 -3.56
N ASP A 71 -14.69 11.53 -4.72
CA ASP A 71 -16.09 11.96 -4.92
C ASP A 71 -16.55 13.02 -3.90
N GLY A 72 -15.64 13.94 -3.55
CA GLY A 72 -15.89 15.03 -2.62
C GLY A 72 -15.96 14.62 -1.13
N THR A 73 -15.66 13.38 -0.79
CA THR A 73 -15.76 12.87 0.60
C THR A 73 -14.50 13.06 1.43
N ALA A 74 -13.36 13.39 0.80
CA ALA A 74 -12.09 13.53 1.49
C ALA A 74 -12.06 14.75 2.43
N ASN A 75 -11.28 14.62 3.51
CA ASN A 75 -11.07 15.72 4.45
C ASN A 75 -10.14 16.78 3.84
N VAL A 76 -10.64 18.00 3.62
CA VAL A 76 -9.91 19.11 3.00
C VAL A 76 -8.63 19.42 3.75
N ALA A 77 -8.63 19.46 5.09
CA ALA A 77 -7.42 19.76 5.86
C ALA A 77 -6.34 18.69 5.69
N ALA A 78 -6.73 17.41 5.52
CA ALA A 78 -5.79 16.33 5.24
C ALA A 78 -5.21 16.44 3.81
N ILE A 79 -6.03 16.85 2.83
CA ILE A 79 -5.56 17.13 1.47
C ILE A 79 -4.56 18.29 1.47
N ASP A 80 -4.89 19.38 2.13
CA ASP A 80 -4.02 20.56 2.21
C ASP A 80 -2.65 20.22 2.82
N GLN A 81 -2.63 19.45 3.91
CA GLN A 81 -1.41 18.97 4.52
C GLN A 81 -0.60 18.07 3.57
N LEU A 82 -1.25 17.11 2.91
CA LEU A 82 -0.58 16.21 1.96
C LEU A 82 0.06 17.00 0.81
N VAL A 83 -0.66 17.97 0.25
CA VAL A 83 -0.18 18.78 -0.88
C VAL A 83 0.97 19.68 -0.47
N GLN A 84 0.91 20.27 0.72
CA GLN A 84 1.95 21.19 1.22
C GLN A 84 3.24 20.46 1.64
N GLU A 85 3.11 19.30 2.28
CA GLU A 85 4.24 18.60 2.92
C GLU A 85 4.75 17.40 2.11
N GLY A 86 3.90 16.80 1.26
CA GLY A 86 4.16 15.49 0.63
C GLY A 86 5.42 15.47 -0.22
N ALA A 87 5.61 16.45 -1.11
CA ALA A 87 6.79 16.50 -1.98
C ALA A 87 8.10 16.67 -1.16
N ALA A 88 8.08 17.51 -0.13
CA ALA A 88 9.22 17.70 0.75
C ALA A 88 9.55 16.40 1.52
N ALA A 89 8.55 15.73 2.07
CA ALA A 89 8.72 14.48 2.79
C ALA A 89 9.27 13.34 1.89
N VAL A 90 8.76 13.22 0.66
CA VAL A 90 9.26 12.27 -0.34
C VAL A 90 10.72 12.58 -0.69
N LYS A 91 11.04 13.84 -0.93
CA LYS A 91 12.40 14.27 -1.24
C LYS A 91 13.35 13.93 -0.10
N GLU A 92 13.06 14.38 1.11
CA GLU A 92 13.91 14.16 2.28
C GLU A 92 14.12 12.65 2.53
N LEU A 93 13.02 11.90 2.71
CA LEU A 93 13.10 10.49 3.10
C LEU A 93 13.62 9.62 1.96
N LEU A 94 12.98 9.66 0.78
CA LEU A 94 13.22 8.65 -0.26
C LEU A 94 14.39 9.00 -1.18
N LEU A 95 14.59 10.28 -1.50
CA LEU A 95 15.65 10.69 -2.41
C LEU A 95 16.95 10.99 -1.65
N ASP A 96 16.90 11.83 -0.63
CA ASP A 96 18.10 12.36 0.02
C ASP A 96 18.67 11.40 1.08
N GLU A 97 17.81 10.70 1.86
CA GLU A 97 18.25 9.86 2.97
C GLU A 97 18.39 8.38 2.57
N LEU A 98 17.39 7.84 1.88
CA LEU A 98 17.35 6.41 1.51
C LEU A 98 17.96 6.13 0.15
N HIS A 99 18.12 7.14 -0.71
CA HIS A 99 18.64 7.01 -2.08
C HIS A 99 17.92 5.92 -2.87
N VAL A 100 16.58 5.89 -2.78
CA VAL A 100 15.77 4.91 -3.50
C VAL A 100 16.05 5.03 -5.00
N PRO A 101 16.32 3.92 -5.72
CA PRO A 101 16.72 3.93 -7.11
C PRO A 101 15.51 4.13 -8.04
N PHE A 102 14.90 5.31 -8.00
CA PHE A 102 13.84 5.67 -8.94
C PHE A 102 14.36 5.80 -10.35
N ASP A 103 13.51 5.47 -11.32
CA ASP A 103 13.80 5.57 -12.75
C ASP A 103 14.09 7.03 -13.15
N ARG A 104 14.99 7.16 -14.12
CA ARG A 104 15.41 8.46 -14.66
C ARG A 104 15.25 8.49 -16.17
N ASP A 105 14.95 9.66 -16.70
CA ASP A 105 14.89 9.89 -18.14
C ASP A 105 16.30 10.00 -18.77
N ALA A 106 16.34 10.20 -20.09
CA ALA A 106 17.60 10.34 -20.83
C ALA A 106 18.44 11.56 -20.41
N ALA A 107 17.84 12.55 -19.77
CA ALA A 107 18.51 13.74 -19.22
C ALA A 107 18.97 13.53 -17.75
N GLY A 108 18.74 12.34 -17.18
CA GLY A 108 19.08 12.01 -15.80
C GLY A 108 18.11 12.59 -14.75
N GLN A 109 16.98 13.18 -15.17
CA GLN A 109 15.93 13.65 -14.29
C GLN A 109 15.03 12.48 -13.87
N LEU A 110 14.29 12.65 -12.77
CA LEU A 110 13.31 11.64 -12.35
C LEU A 110 12.26 11.44 -13.46
N ALA A 111 12.06 10.19 -13.87
CA ALA A 111 11.03 9.85 -14.84
C ALA A 111 9.65 9.96 -14.18
N LEU A 112 8.76 10.77 -14.77
CA LEU A 112 7.43 10.99 -14.25
C LEU A 112 6.39 10.24 -15.06
N ALA A 113 5.63 9.38 -14.41
CA ALA A 113 4.46 8.72 -14.95
C ALA A 113 3.16 9.44 -14.59
N ARG A 114 2.07 9.06 -15.25
CA ARG A 114 0.71 9.44 -14.91
C ARG A 114 -0.12 8.19 -14.64
N GLU A 115 -0.85 8.18 -13.56
CA GLU A 115 -1.84 7.13 -13.26
C GLU A 115 -3.27 7.70 -13.33
N GLY A 116 -4.26 6.83 -13.28
CA GLY A 116 -5.67 7.24 -13.31
C GLY A 116 -6.02 8.19 -12.16
N GLY A 117 -6.90 9.16 -12.44
CA GLY A 117 -7.26 10.20 -11.48
C GLY A 117 -6.28 11.37 -11.38
N HIS A 118 -5.16 11.34 -12.13
CA HIS A 118 -4.22 12.46 -12.19
C HIS A 118 -4.32 13.23 -13.50
N ALA A 119 -4.46 14.55 -13.42
CA ALA A 119 -4.40 15.44 -14.57
C ALA A 119 -2.98 15.55 -15.14
N GLU A 120 -1.96 15.53 -14.27
CA GLU A 120 -0.55 15.75 -14.60
C GLU A 120 0.32 14.52 -14.34
N ARG A 121 1.51 14.48 -15.02
CA ARG A 121 2.55 13.50 -14.71
C ARG A 121 3.30 13.95 -13.44
N ARG A 122 3.11 13.25 -12.32
CA ARG A 122 3.74 13.56 -11.04
C ARG A 122 4.11 12.33 -10.22
N ILE A 123 4.11 11.16 -10.85
CA ILE A 123 4.37 9.89 -10.19
C ILE A 123 5.80 9.45 -10.49
N ILE A 124 6.66 9.40 -9.47
CA ILE A 124 7.98 8.76 -9.58
C ILE A 124 7.86 7.26 -9.30
N HIS A 125 8.67 6.47 -9.96
CA HIS A 125 8.56 5.00 -9.90
C HIS A 125 9.92 4.32 -10.05
N ALA A 126 10.00 3.05 -9.61
CA ALA A 126 11.10 2.14 -9.88
C ALA A 126 10.51 0.95 -10.66
N LYS A 127 10.47 1.06 -11.98
CA LYS A 127 9.82 0.11 -12.90
C LYS A 127 8.39 -0.21 -12.46
N ASP A 128 8.10 -1.49 -12.26
CA ASP A 128 6.82 -2.01 -11.74
C ASP A 128 6.96 -2.60 -10.32
N ALA A 129 7.95 -2.14 -9.55
CA ALA A 129 8.29 -2.63 -8.22
C ALA A 129 8.67 -1.50 -7.25
N THR A 130 8.00 -0.36 -7.34
CA THR A 130 8.31 0.85 -6.56
C THR A 130 8.24 0.59 -5.06
N GLY A 131 7.20 -0.11 -4.61
CA GLY A 131 7.04 -0.45 -3.20
C GLY A 131 8.18 -1.30 -2.66
N HIS A 132 8.63 -2.30 -3.43
CA HIS A 132 9.78 -3.12 -3.10
C HIS A 132 11.06 -2.28 -2.97
N ALA A 133 11.34 -1.42 -3.94
CA ALA A 133 12.52 -0.57 -3.92
C ALA A 133 12.57 0.35 -2.70
N ILE A 134 11.44 0.95 -2.32
CA ILE A 134 11.32 1.81 -1.14
C ILE A 134 11.49 0.99 0.14
N LEU A 135 10.74 -0.11 0.27
CA LEU A 135 10.74 -0.90 1.50
C LEU A 135 12.09 -1.60 1.75
N ASP A 136 12.76 -2.08 0.71
CA ASP A 136 14.08 -2.68 0.80
C ASP A 136 15.14 -1.66 1.29
N ALA A 137 15.15 -0.44 0.72
CA ALA A 137 16.04 0.63 1.16
C ALA A 137 15.79 1.00 2.62
N LEU A 138 14.52 1.11 3.02
CA LEU A 138 14.14 1.44 4.39
C LEU A 138 14.43 0.30 5.36
N ALA A 139 14.22 -0.96 4.96
CA ALA A 139 14.51 -2.13 5.79
C ALA A 139 16.00 -2.23 6.12
N ARG A 140 16.87 -2.01 5.13
CA ARG A 140 18.33 -1.93 5.36
C ARG A 140 18.68 -0.83 6.34
N ARG A 141 18.09 0.36 6.17
CA ARG A 141 18.34 1.49 7.07
C ARG A 141 17.88 1.21 8.50
N VAL A 142 16.74 0.55 8.67
CA VAL A 142 16.24 0.11 9.98
C VAL A 142 17.20 -0.88 10.64
N ASP A 143 17.72 -1.85 9.89
CA ASP A 143 18.65 -2.86 10.42
C ASP A 143 20.02 -2.25 10.81
N GLU A 144 20.45 -1.20 10.11
CA GLU A 144 21.72 -0.50 10.39
C GLU A 144 21.60 0.54 11.51
N THR A 145 20.37 0.90 11.94
CA THR A 145 20.16 2.00 12.90
C THR A 145 20.21 1.51 14.34
N PRO A 146 21.19 1.96 15.16
CA PRO A 146 21.21 1.65 16.59
C PRO A 146 19.93 2.15 17.29
N GLY A 147 19.47 1.37 18.28
CA GLY A 147 18.27 1.72 19.04
C GLY A 147 16.98 1.10 18.50
N ILE A 148 17.00 0.48 17.32
CA ILE A 148 15.88 -0.31 16.83
C ILE A 148 16.14 -1.80 17.07
N THR A 149 15.19 -2.46 17.75
CA THR A 149 15.15 -3.92 17.83
C THR A 149 13.99 -4.41 16.97
N ARG A 150 14.31 -5.06 15.84
CA ARG A 150 13.33 -5.71 14.99
C ARG A 150 13.02 -7.11 15.51
N ARG A 151 11.73 -7.41 15.69
CA ARG A 151 11.25 -8.74 16.08
C ARG A 151 10.32 -9.28 15.01
N GLN A 152 10.75 -10.36 14.39
CA GLN A 152 9.96 -11.13 13.42
C GLN A 152 9.17 -12.22 14.13
N ASP A 153 8.10 -12.68 13.49
CA ASP A 153 7.22 -13.74 13.98
C ASP A 153 6.56 -13.42 15.33
N PHE A 154 6.26 -12.13 15.54
CA PHE A 154 5.48 -11.65 16.67
C PHE A 154 4.08 -11.24 16.22
N ALA A 155 3.06 -11.97 16.67
CA ALA A 155 1.66 -11.63 16.45
C ALA A 155 1.15 -10.76 17.60
N ALA A 156 0.83 -9.49 17.34
CA ALA A 156 0.17 -8.65 18.31
C ALA A 156 -1.23 -9.21 18.63
N ILE A 157 -1.52 -9.41 19.91
CA ILE A 157 -2.77 -10.02 20.39
C ILE A 157 -3.75 -8.92 20.77
N ASP A 158 -3.32 -8.03 21.67
CA ASP A 158 -4.15 -6.93 22.15
C ASP A 158 -3.32 -5.78 22.71
N LEU A 159 -3.90 -4.57 22.70
CA LEU A 159 -3.29 -3.40 23.32
C LEU A 159 -3.44 -3.47 24.84
N ALA A 160 -2.39 -3.08 25.55
CA ALA A 160 -2.40 -2.97 27.01
C ALA A 160 -2.81 -1.54 27.41
N THR A 161 -3.89 -1.42 28.18
CA THR A 161 -4.39 -0.15 28.70
C THR A 161 -4.52 -0.20 30.22
N LEU A 162 -4.39 0.93 30.89
CA LEU A 162 -4.53 0.98 32.36
C LEU A 162 -5.87 0.43 32.79
N SER A 163 -6.95 0.84 32.16
CA SER A 163 -8.32 0.44 32.50
C SER A 163 -8.60 -1.06 32.40
N HIS A 164 -7.93 -1.76 31.43
CA HIS A 164 -8.18 -3.18 31.17
C HIS A 164 -7.09 -4.10 31.69
N SER A 165 -5.87 -3.60 31.85
CA SER A 165 -4.70 -4.46 32.14
C SER A 165 -4.07 -4.23 33.50
N SER A 166 -4.45 -3.18 34.24
CA SER A 166 -3.96 -2.94 35.59
C SER A 166 -4.63 -3.86 36.63
N GLY A 167 -3.84 -4.26 37.61
CA GLY A 167 -4.35 -4.94 38.79
C GLY A 167 -4.99 -4.01 39.82
N ASP A 168 -4.85 -2.69 39.70
CA ASP A 168 -5.47 -1.70 40.58
C ASP A 168 -6.86 -1.29 40.06
N ALA A 169 -7.90 -1.59 40.80
CA ALA A 169 -9.27 -1.28 40.43
C ALA A 169 -9.53 0.22 40.21
N ARG A 170 -8.71 1.11 40.76
CA ARG A 170 -8.83 2.56 40.58
C ARG A 170 -8.43 3.02 39.17
N ASP A 171 -7.58 2.27 38.50
CA ASP A 171 -7.09 2.63 37.19
C ASP A 171 -8.20 2.58 36.09
N ARG A 172 -9.32 1.90 36.37
CA ARG A 172 -10.51 1.94 35.47
C ARG A 172 -11.15 3.32 35.36
N TYR A 173 -10.89 4.19 36.30
CA TYR A 173 -11.41 5.57 36.33
C TYR A 173 -10.41 6.59 35.75
N GLN A 174 -9.19 6.14 35.42
CA GLN A 174 -8.20 6.98 34.75
C GLN A 174 -8.53 7.16 33.28
N PRO A 175 -8.06 8.27 32.65
CA PRO A 175 -8.18 8.44 31.23
C PRO A 175 -7.64 7.22 30.47
N LEU A 176 -8.32 6.85 29.39
CA LEU A 176 -7.92 5.73 28.55
C LEU A 176 -6.49 5.95 28.02
N THR A 177 -5.55 5.17 28.49
CA THR A 177 -4.12 5.30 28.19
C THR A 177 -3.56 3.93 27.77
N CYS A 178 -3.05 3.84 26.56
CA CYS A 178 -2.32 2.68 26.07
C CYS A 178 -0.86 2.77 26.54
N PHE A 179 -0.38 1.72 27.17
CA PHE A 179 1.01 1.61 27.63
C PHE A 179 1.77 0.44 27.01
N GLY A 180 1.24 -0.18 25.96
CA GLY A 180 1.91 -1.26 25.27
C GLY A 180 0.97 -2.25 24.58
N CYS A 181 1.48 -3.48 24.46
CA CYS A 181 0.79 -4.56 23.74
C CYS A 181 1.19 -5.92 24.32
N TYR A 182 0.27 -6.87 24.29
CA TYR A 182 0.58 -8.29 24.41
C TYR A 182 0.80 -8.86 23.03
N ALA A 183 1.90 -9.58 22.84
CA ALA A 183 2.21 -10.23 21.56
C ALA A 183 2.61 -11.69 21.78
N LEU A 184 2.21 -12.55 20.87
CA LEU A 184 2.65 -13.93 20.81
C LEU A 184 3.99 -13.99 20.04
N ASP A 185 5.03 -14.46 20.66
CA ASP A 185 6.21 -15.00 19.96
C ASP A 185 5.79 -16.34 19.35
N VAL A 186 5.59 -16.35 18.03
CA VAL A 186 5.06 -17.52 17.33
C VAL A 186 6.08 -18.68 17.36
N THR A 187 7.35 -18.35 17.28
CA THR A 187 8.43 -19.35 17.28
C THR A 187 8.59 -20.02 18.65
N ALA A 188 8.59 -19.23 19.72
CA ALA A 188 8.70 -19.74 21.08
C ALA A 188 7.36 -20.22 21.67
N ASN A 189 6.24 -19.93 21.00
CA ASN A 189 4.87 -20.17 21.48
C ASN A 189 4.63 -19.58 22.89
N GLN A 190 5.07 -18.33 23.09
CA GLN A 190 4.98 -17.65 24.38
C GLN A 190 4.44 -16.24 24.22
N VAL A 191 3.59 -15.84 25.17
CA VAL A 191 3.10 -14.46 25.24
C VAL A 191 4.15 -13.57 25.93
N VAL A 192 4.45 -12.45 25.28
CA VAL A 192 5.36 -11.41 25.75
C VAL A 192 4.56 -10.10 25.91
N ALA A 193 4.76 -9.41 27.03
CA ALA A 193 4.24 -8.07 27.23
C ALA A 193 5.29 -7.04 26.82
N PHE A 194 4.93 -6.14 25.92
CA PHE A 194 5.73 -4.96 25.59
C PHE A 194 5.14 -3.75 26.28
N VAL A 195 5.95 -3.07 27.08
CA VAL A 195 5.56 -1.85 27.79
C VAL A 195 6.30 -0.68 27.15
N ALA A 196 5.55 0.31 26.69
CA ALA A 196 6.09 1.43 25.93
C ALA A 196 5.44 2.76 26.31
N LYS A 197 6.18 3.85 26.19
CA LYS A 197 5.66 5.22 26.36
C LYS A 197 4.73 5.61 25.22
N LYS A 198 5.02 5.11 24.00
CA LYS A 198 4.23 5.32 22.79
C LYS A 198 4.04 3.99 22.05
N THR A 199 2.80 3.70 21.63
CA THR A 199 2.47 2.54 20.81
C THR A 199 1.90 3.01 19.47
N VAL A 200 2.50 2.54 18.38
CA VAL A 200 2.13 2.90 17.01
C VAL A 200 1.52 1.69 16.33
N LEU A 201 0.30 1.83 15.83
CA LEU A 201 -0.36 0.84 14.98
C LEU A 201 -0.04 1.16 13.52
N ALA A 202 0.80 0.34 12.91
CA ALA A 202 1.15 0.40 11.49
C ALA A 202 0.86 -0.94 10.77
N THR A 203 -0.21 -1.61 11.23
CA THR A 203 -0.56 -3.00 10.87
C THR A 203 -1.19 -3.15 9.48
N GLY A 204 -1.31 -2.06 8.72
CA GLY A 204 -1.94 -2.05 7.41
C GLY A 204 -3.47 -2.19 7.49
N GLY A 205 -4.06 -2.52 6.34
CA GLY A 205 -5.50 -2.56 6.16
C GLY A 205 -6.14 -3.92 6.45
N LEU A 206 -7.31 -4.14 5.85
CA LEU A 206 -8.16 -5.30 6.11
C LEU A 206 -8.54 -6.09 4.83
N GLY A 207 -7.86 -5.86 3.70
CA GLY A 207 -8.17 -6.52 2.43
C GLY A 207 -8.12 -8.06 2.48
N GLY A 208 -7.39 -8.63 3.45
CA GLY A 208 -7.30 -10.09 3.65
C GLY A 208 -8.57 -10.76 4.19
N ILE A 209 -9.63 -10.01 4.55
CA ILE A 209 -10.93 -10.59 4.94
C ILE A 209 -11.81 -10.94 3.74
N PHE A 210 -11.46 -10.48 2.53
CA PHE A 210 -12.19 -10.77 1.31
C PHE A 210 -11.72 -12.09 0.70
N LEU A 211 -12.64 -12.85 0.10
CA LEU A 211 -12.36 -14.14 -0.53
C LEU A 211 -11.32 -14.02 -1.65
N HIS A 212 -11.43 -12.98 -2.46
CA HIS A 212 -10.47 -12.65 -3.51
C HIS A 212 -9.72 -11.39 -3.13
N THR A 213 -8.43 -11.51 -2.90
CA THR A 213 -7.58 -10.41 -2.46
C THR A 213 -6.20 -10.47 -3.11
N THR A 214 -5.64 -9.30 -3.39
CA THR A 214 -4.24 -9.13 -3.78
C THR A 214 -3.37 -8.65 -2.61
N ASN A 215 -3.93 -8.64 -1.40
CA ASN A 215 -3.18 -8.29 -0.19
C ASN A 215 -2.43 -9.52 0.36
N GLN A 216 -1.42 -9.25 1.16
CA GLN A 216 -0.75 -10.28 1.95
C GLN A 216 -1.72 -10.90 2.98
N SER A 217 -1.56 -12.18 3.28
CA SER A 217 -2.45 -12.95 4.18
C SER A 217 -2.58 -12.36 5.59
N GLY A 218 -1.59 -11.61 6.05
CA GLY A 218 -1.62 -10.93 7.36
C GLY A 218 -2.46 -9.65 7.40
N SER A 219 -2.98 -9.16 6.26
CA SER A 219 -3.76 -7.91 6.19
C SER A 219 -5.24 -8.12 6.51
N ALA A 220 -5.54 -8.65 7.70
CA ALA A 220 -6.88 -9.03 8.12
C ALA A 220 -7.51 -8.06 9.15
N GLY A 221 -7.01 -6.82 9.25
CA GLY A 221 -7.58 -5.80 10.12
C GLY A 221 -7.31 -5.98 11.62
N HIS A 222 -6.31 -6.77 12.01
CA HIS A 222 -6.01 -7.05 13.43
C HIS A 222 -5.77 -5.77 14.25
N GLY A 223 -5.02 -4.80 13.70
CA GLY A 223 -4.79 -3.52 14.38
C GLY A 223 -6.06 -2.70 14.57
N VAL A 224 -6.94 -2.72 13.58
CA VAL A 224 -8.27 -2.09 13.67
C VAL A 224 -9.09 -2.73 14.80
N ALA A 225 -9.12 -4.06 14.87
CA ALA A 225 -9.84 -4.79 15.91
C ALA A 225 -9.27 -4.52 17.31
N MET A 226 -7.94 -4.48 17.47
CA MET A 226 -7.28 -4.12 18.72
C MET A 226 -7.62 -2.69 19.14
N ALA A 227 -7.57 -1.73 18.21
CA ALA A 227 -7.92 -0.34 18.46
C ALA A 227 -9.39 -0.19 18.89
N TYR A 228 -10.30 -0.90 18.23
CA TYR A 228 -11.73 -0.92 18.57
C TYR A 228 -11.95 -1.43 20.00
N ARG A 229 -11.34 -2.56 20.36
CA ARG A 229 -11.52 -3.17 21.70
C ARG A 229 -11.11 -2.24 22.86
N VAL A 230 -10.12 -1.39 22.63
CA VAL A 230 -9.68 -0.41 23.65
C VAL A 230 -10.37 0.95 23.55
N GLY A 231 -11.39 1.08 22.68
CA GLY A 231 -12.17 2.30 22.55
C GLY A 231 -11.47 3.44 21.79
N ALA A 232 -10.47 3.14 20.96
CA ALA A 232 -9.88 4.13 20.08
C ALA A 232 -10.88 4.58 19.00
N ARG A 233 -10.76 5.82 18.56
CA ARG A 233 -11.56 6.34 17.45
C ARG A 233 -11.16 5.65 16.14
N LEU A 234 -12.13 5.07 15.45
CA LEU A 234 -11.98 4.51 14.10
C LEU A 234 -12.73 5.38 13.10
N ILE A 235 -12.17 5.55 11.92
CA ILE A 235 -12.76 6.32 10.82
C ILE A 235 -12.56 5.60 9.50
N ASP A 236 -13.46 5.83 8.54
CA ASP A 236 -13.33 5.48 7.12
C ASP A 236 -13.16 3.97 6.85
N LEU A 237 -13.69 3.11 7.72
CA LEU A 237 -13.57 1.65 7.57
C LEU A 237 -14.38 1.08 6.40
N GLU A 238 -15.36 1.82 5.90
CA GLU A 238 -16.16 1.50 4.72
C GLU A 238 -15.39 1.66 3.41
N TYR A 239 -14.31 2.44 3.39
CA TYR A 239 -13.52 2.68 2.19
C TYR A 239 -12.53 1.56 1.93
N VAL A 240 -12.98 0.54 1.20
CA VAL A 240 -12.14 -0.55 0.71
C VAL A 240 -11.99 -0.42 -0.80
N GLN A 241 -10.74 -0.29 -1.28
CA GLN A 241 -10.49 -0.18 -2.71
C GLN A 241 -10.49 -1.56 -3.36
N PHE A 242 -11.33 -1.73 -4.38
CA PHE A 242 -11.29 -2.86 -5.31
C PHE A 242 -10.46 -2.45 -6.53
N HIS A 243 -9.37 -3.17 -6.79
CA HIS A 243 -8.53 -2.88 -7.94
C HIS A 243 -9.15 -3.46 -9.21
N PRO A 244 -9.32 -2.67 -10.29
CA PRO A 244 -10.08 -3.09 -11.47
C PRO A 244 -9.36 -4.09 -12.37
N THR A 245 -8.07 -4.34 -12.16
CA THR A 245 -7.27 -5.21 -13.04
C THR A 245 -6.46 -6.20 -12.22
N VAL A 246 -7.12 -7.27 -11.79
CA VAL A 246 -6.49 -8.44 -11.17
C VAL A 246 -6.33 -9.52 -12.24
N PHE A 247 -5.15 -10.13 -12.34
CA PHE A 247 -4.88 -11.21 -13.30
C PHE A 247 -5.81 -12.41 -13.08
N ALA A 248 -6.45 -12.85 -14.15
CA ALA A 248 -7.54 -13.83 -14.10
C ALA A 248 -7.40 -14.99 -15.11
N ALA A 249 -6.17 -15.38 -15.46
CA ALA A 249 -5.97 -16.56 -16.31
C ALA A 249 -6.39 -17.84 -15.56
N PRO A 250 -7.04 -18.79 -16.25
CA PRO A 250 -7.48 -20.04 -15.63
C PRO A 250 -6.35 -20.80 -14.95
N GLY A 251 -6.56 -21.20 -13.69
CA GLY A 251 -5.57 -21.95 -12.90
C GLY A 251 -4.37 -21.15 -12.39
N ALA A 252 -4.26 -19.87 -12.72
CA ALA A 252 -3.19 -19.01 -12.23
C ALA A 252 -3.53 -18.41 -10.86
N THR A 253 -2.48 -18.11 -10.07
CA THR A 253 -2.65 -17.34 -8.84
C THR A 253 -2.96 -15.88 -9.19
N PRO A 254 -4.06 -15.30 -8.68
CA PRO A 254 -4.38 -13.90 -8.89
C PRO A 254 -3.27 -12.97 -8.40
N PHE A 255 -2.95 -11.94 -9.16
CA PHE A 255 -2.05 -10.86 -8.75
C PHE A 255 -2.46 -9.56 -9.43
N LEU A 256 -2.01 -8.46 -8.88
CA LEU A 256 -2.36 -7.13 -9.36
C LEU A 256 -1.62 -6.82 -10.66
N ILE A 257 -2.37 -6.42 -11.70
CA ILE A 257 -1.83 -5.81 -12.91
C ILE A 257 -1.84 -4.30 -12.73
N THR A 258 -0.66 -3.70 -12.70
CA THR A 258 -0.49 -2.28 -12.36
C THR A 258 -1.32 -1.35 -13.22
N GLU A 259 -1.86 -0.32 -12.60
CA GLU A 259 -2.56 0.76 -13.31
C GLU A 259 -1.65 1.54 -14.27
N ALA A 260 -0.35 1.56 -14.00
CA ALA A 260 0.63 2.21 -14.86
C ALA A 260 0.58 1.70 -16.31
N LEU A 261 0.20 0.42 -16.56
CA LEU A 261 -0.03 -0.07 -17.92
C LEU A 261 -1.11 0.72 -18.65
N ARG A 262 -2.23 1.06 -17.97
CA ARG A 262 -3.28 1.90 -18.54
C ARG A 262 -2.79 3.34 -18.72
N GLY A 263 -1.98 3.83 -17.79
CA GLY A 263 -1.31 5.13 -17.88
C GLY A 263 -0.39 5.27 -19.10
N GLU A 264 0.25 4.18 -19.51
CA GLU A 264 1.11 4.13 -20.70
C GLU A 264 0.34 3.81 -22.00
N GLY A 265 -0.96 3.56 -21.93
CA GLY A 265 -1.81 3.42 -23.11
C GLY A 265 -2.50 2.07 -23.29
N ALA A 266 -2.39 1.14 -22.35
CA ALA A 266 -3.17 -0.08 -22.40
C ALA A 266 -4.67 0.21 -22.19
N VAL A 267 -5.54 -0.50 -22.92
CA VAL A 267 -6.98 -0.27 -22.91
C VAL A 267 -7.76 -1.50 -22.48
N LEU A 268 -8.87 -1.29 -21.75
CA LEU A 268 -9.79 -2.35 -21.36
C LEU A 268 -10.72 -2.68 -22.52
N VAL A 269 -10.80 -3.98 -22.85
CA VAL A 269 -11.66 -4.51 -23.91
C VAL A 269 -12.39 -5.77 -23.44
N ASP A 270 -13.52 -6.07 -24.07
CA ASP A 270 -14.23 -7.35 -23.90
C ASP A 270 -13.57 -8.48 -24.71
N ALA A 271 -14.14 -9.68 -24.68
CA ALA A 271 -13.64 -10.84 -25.44
C ALA A 271 -13.62 -10.59 -26.95
N ALA A 272 -14.55 -9.79 -27.49
CA ALA A 272 -14.61 -9.41 -28.89
C ALA A 272 -13.63 -8.27 -29.26
N GLY A 273 -12.91 -7.70 -28.31
CA GLY A 273 -11.99 -6.58 -28.51
C GLY A 273 -12.66 -5.21 -28.53
N ARG A 274 -13.91 -5.09 -28.10
CA ARG A 274 -14.62 -3.82 -28.03
C ARG A 274 -14.24 -3.08 -26.75
N ARG A 275 -14.02 -1.77 -26.85
CA ARG A 275 -13.70 -0.88 -25.75
C ARG A 275 -14.97 -0.54 -24.96
N PHE A 276 -15.34 -1.34 -23.98
CA PHE A 276 -16.60 -1.15 -23.23
C PHE A 276 -16.57 0.06 -22.29
N MET A 277 -15.40 0.61 -22.00
CA MET A 277 -15.27 1.84 -21.20
C MET A 277 -15.63 3.10 -22.00
N ASP A 278 -15.66 3.02 -23.34
CA ASP A 278 -16.07 4.14 -24.19
C ASP A 278 -17.55 4.42 -23.94
N GLY A 279 -17.90 5.66 -23.60
CA GLY A 279 -19.25 6.06 -23.21
C GLY A 279 -19.60 5.89 -21.72
N VAL A 280 -18.74 5.23 -20.92
CA VAL A 280 -18.92 5.15 -19.44
C VAL A 280 -18.31 6.37 -18.76
N HIS A 281 -17.13 6.77 -19.18
CA HIS A 281 -16.41 7.90 -18.60
C HIS A 281 -15.53 8.60 -19.65
N PRO A 282 -15.38 9.95 -19.61
CA PRO A 282 -14.59 10.70 -20.60
C PRO A 282 -13.11 10.23 -20.70
N LEU A 283 -12.53 9.76 -19.59
CA LEU A 283 -11.16 9.22 -19.55
C LEU A 283 -11.09 7.75 -20.02
N GLY A 284 -12.20 7.09 -20.39
CA GLY A 284 -12.23 5.69 -20.81
C GLY A 284 -11.56 4.77 -19.80
N SER A 285 -10.57 3.99 -20.24
CA SER A 285 -9.82 3.06 -19.38
C SER A 285 -8.95 3.73 -18.28
N LEU A 286 -8.76 5.05 -18.35
CA LEU A 286 -8.05 5.85 -17.33
C LEU A 286 -9.00 6.48 -16.30
N ALA A 287 -10.29 6.13 -16.33
CA ALA A 287 -11.24 6.56 -15.30
C ALA A 287 -10.79 6.15 -13.89
N PRO A 288 -11.29 6.79 -12.83
CA PRO A 288 -11.03 6.38 -11.44
C PRO A 288 -11.29 4.89 -11.21
N ARG A 289 -10.54 4.28 -10.31
CA ARG A 289 -10.56 2.80 -10.10
C ARG A 289 -11.93 2.26 -9.75
N ASP A 290 -12.70 2.98 -8.96
CA ASP A 290 -14.07 2.61 -8.57
C ASP A 290 -15.02 2.62 -9.77
N VAL A 291 -14.91 3.60 -10.66
CA VAL A 291 -15.70 3.67 -11.91
C VAL A 291 -15.37 2.48 -12.80
N VAL A 292 -14.06 2.20 -13.00
CA VAL A 292 -13.62 1.06 -13.82
C VAL A 292 -14.09 -0.27 -13.20
N SER A 293 -13.93 -0.46 -11.89
CA SER A 293 -14.35 -1.70 -11.20
C SER A 293 -15.86 -1.92 -11.32
N ARG A 294 -16.68 -0.87 -11.16
CA ARG A 294 -18.14 -0.97 -11.35
C ARG A 294 -18.50 -1.29 -12.80
N ALA A 295 -17.82 -0.68 -13.77
CA ALA A 295 -18.06 -0.95 -15.20
C ALA A 295 -17.73 -2.39 -15.57
N ILE A 296 -16.57 -2.91 -15.12
CA ILE A 296 -16.19 -4.31 -15.32
C ILE A 296 -17.24 -5.24 -14.71
N LYS A 297 -17.60 -5.03 -13.44
CA LYS A 297 -18.63 -5.83 -12.76
C LYS A 297 -19.94 -5.85 -13.53
N GLN A 298 -20.40 -4.70 -13.99
CA GLN A 298 -21.65 -4.59 -14.76
C GLN A 298 -21.54 -5.27 -16.11
N HIS A 299 -20.40 -5.11 -16.81
CA HIS A 299 -20.15 -5.77 -18.09
C HIS A 299 -20.21 -7.31 -17.94
N LEU A 300 -19.47 -7.86 -16.99
CA LEU A 300 -19.45 -9.31 -16.72
C LEU A 300 -20.83 -9.86 -16.32
N ALA A 301 -21.59 -9.12 -15.50
CA ALA A 301 -22.94 -9.50 -15.12
C ALA A 301 -23.91 -9.51 -16.30
N THR A 302 -23.73 -8.62 -17.27
CA THR A 302 -24.61 -8.48 -18.44
C THR A 302 -24.28 -9.48 -19.53
N THR A 303 -22.99 -9.75 -19.77
CA THR A 303 -22.51 -10.60 -20.85
C THR A 303 -22.34 -12.05 -20.46
N GLY A 304 -22.18 -12.36 -19.17
CA GLY A 304 -21.81 -13.68 -18.67
C GLY A 304 -20.36 -14.07 -18.95
N GLU A 305 -19.51 -13.14 -19.40
CA GLU A 305 -18.08 -13.38 -19.59
C GLU A 305 -17.39 -13.61 -18.25
N ALA A 306 -16.36 -14.47 -18.25
CA ALA A 306 -15.62 -14.79 -17.03
C ALA A 306 -14.60 -13.70 -16.64
N CYS A 307 -14.11 -12.95 -17.61
CA CYS A 307 -13.16 -11.86 -17.42
C CYS A 307 -13.26 -10.86 -18.58
N VAL A 308 -12.64 -9.70 -18.41
CA VAL A 308 -12.33 -8.74 -19.48
C VAL A 308 -10.84 -8.78 -19.78
N TYR A 309 -10.37 -8.00 -20.71
CA TYR A 309 -8.98 -8.04 -21.15
C TYR A 309 -8.34 -6.66 -21.13
N LEU A 310 -7.07 -6.62 -20.78
CA LEU A 310 -6.22 -5.45 -20.98
C LEU A 310 -5.42 -5.64 -22.26
N ASP A 311 -5.63 -4.77 -23.23
CA ASP A 311 -4.99 -4.79 -24.55
C ASP A 311 -3.80 -3.83 -24.56
N LEU A 312 -2.61 -4.38 -24.82
CA LEU A 312 -1.34 -3.66 -24.86
C LEU A 312 -0.83 -3.46 -26.30
N SER A 313 -1.62 -3.74 -27.32
CA SER A 313 -1.19 -3.72 -28.72
C SER A 313 -0.65 -2.37 -29.20
N ALA A 314 -0.97 -1.28 -28.53
CA ALA A 314 -0.43 0.05 -28.79
C ALA A 314 1.00 0.26 -28.25
N LEU A 315 1.49 -0.63 -27.38
CA LEU A 315 2.81 -0.53 -26.76
C LEU A 315 3.83 -1.40 -27.48
N GLN A 316 5.07 -0.91 -27.57
CA GLN A 316 6.15 -1.69 -28.18
C GLN A 316 6.59 -2.83 -27.23
N PRO A 317 6.85 -4.05 -27.77
CA PRO A 317 7.24 -5.20 -26.95
C PRO A 317 8.45 -4.96 -26.03
N ASP A 318 9.47 -4.26 -26.53
CA ASP A 318 10.67 -3.97 -25.74
C ASP A 318 10.37 -2.97 -24.63
N PHE A 319 9.54 -1.96 -24.87
CA PHE A 319 9.06 -1.06 -23.82
C PHE A 319 8.32 -1.81 -22.70
N ILE A 320 7.44 -2.77 -23.07
CA ILE A 320 6.73 -3.60 -22.06
C ILE A 320 7.73 -4.36 -21.19
N ARG A 321 8.73 -5.01 -21.78
CA ARG A 321 9.74 -5.79 -21.05
C ARG A 321 10.61 -4.94 -20.14
N GLU A 322 10.99 -3.74 -20.59
CA GLU A 322 11.85 -2.82 -19.83
C GLU A 322 11.09 -2.10 -18.70
N ARG A 323 9.90 -1.63 -18.97
CA ARG A 323 9.10 -0.82 -18.05
C ARG A 323 8.35 -1.68 -17.01
N PHE A 324 7.92 -2.89 -17.40
CA PHE A 324 7.08 -3.78 -16.60
C PHE A 324 7.66 -5.20 -16.48
N PRO A 325 8.94 -5.37 -16.12
CA PRO A 325 9.60 -6.67 -16.14
C PRO A 325 8.93 -7.68 -15.19
N GLY A 326 8.46 -7.25 -14.01
CA GLY A 326 7.80 -8.10 -13.04
C GLY A 326 6.43 -8.60 -13.54
N ILE A 327 5.62 -7.74 -14.12
CA ILE A 327 4.33 -8.10 -14.72
C ILE A 327 4.56 -9.05 -15.90
N TYR A 328 5.49 -8.72 -16.79
CA TYR A 328 5.82 -9.56 -17.95
C TYR A 328 6.20 -10.97 -17.51
N GLN A 329 7.13 -11.12 -16.58
CA GLN A 329 7.59 -12.42 -16.11
C GLN A 329 6.47 -13.24 -15.44
N ARG A 330 5.63 -12.61 -14.61
CA ARG A 330 4.53 -13.28 -13.93
C ARG A 330 3.44 -13.75 -14.89
N CYS A 331 3.07 -12.92 -15.87
CA CYS A 331 2.13 -13.31 -16.92
C CYS A 331 2.69 -14.44 -17.78
N LEU A 332 3.96 -14.35 -18.19
CA LEU A 332 4.64 -15.37 -19.00
C LEU A 332 4.71 -16.71 -18.24
N ALA A 333 5.05 -16.70 -16.97
CA ALA A 333 5.06 -17.89 -16.11
C ALA A 333 3.67 -18.53 -15.97
N SER A 334 2.61 -17.77 -16.19
CA SER A 334 1.22 -18.22 -16.20
C SER A 334 0.71 -18.53 -17.63
N GLY A 335 1.59 -18.56 -18.63
CA GLY A 335 1.27 -18.92 -20.02
C GLY A 335 0.72 -17.77 -20.88
N VAL A 336 0.82 -16.52 -20.42
CA VAL A 336 0.33 -15.33 -21.17
C VAL A 336 1.51 -14.44 -21.56
N ASP A 337 1.85 -14.39 -22.85
CA ASP A 337 2.85 -13.45 -23.39
C ASP A 337 2.18 -12.09 -23.68
N ILE A 338 2.27 -11.17 -22.75
CA ILE A 338 1.62 -9.85 -22.84
C ILE A 338 2.18 -8.94 -23.93
N THR A 339 3.23 -9.33 -24.62
CA THR A 339 3.72 -8.64 -25.82
C THR A 339 2.98 -9.06 -27.09
N ARG A 340 2.15 -10.10 -27.02
CA ARG A 340 1.42 -10.71 -28.14
C ARG A 340 -0.05 -10.94 -27.87
N GLU A 341 -0.39 -11.10 -26.60
CA GLU A 341 -1.71 -11.50 -26.13
C GLU A 341 -2.27 -10.46 -25.16
N ARG A 342 -3.59 -10.39 -25.06
CA ARG A 342 -4.28 -9.56 -24.08
C ARG A 342 -4.18 -10.20 -22.69
N ILE A 343 -4.08 -9.38 -21.67
CA ILE A 343 -4.06 -9.85 -20.28
C ILE A 343 -5.49 -10.07 -19.78
N PRO A 344 -5.91 -11.30 -19.41
CA PRO A 344 -7.21 -11.50 -18.78
C PRO A 344 -7.24 -10.90 -17.38
N VAL A 345 -8.26 -10.08 -17.09
CA VAL A 345 -8.40 -9.37 -15.80
C VAL A 345 -9.85 -9.36 -15.31
N VAL A 346 -10.00 -9.27 -13.99
CA VAL A 346 -11.30 -9.12 -13.31
C VAL A 346 -11.25 -7.97 -12.30
#